data_73a2ee6fcc18ac68e0621d934e6d67b1
#
_entry.id   73a2ee6fcc18ac68e0621d934e6d67b1
#
_cell.length_a   1.000
_cell.length_b   1.000
_cell.length_c   1.000
_cell.angle_alpha   90.00
_cell.angle_beta   90.00
_cell.angle_gamma   90.00
#
_symmetry.space_group_name_H-M   'P 1'
#
loop_
_entity.id
_entity.type
_entity.pdbx_description
1 polymer ?
#
loop_
_entity_poly.entity_id
_entity_poly.type
_entity_poly.pdbx_seq_one_letter_code
_entity_poly.pdbx_strand_id
1 'polypeptide(L)'
;MAIFVDESRWWFKDHQWCHMVSNHSFEELHLFAVTLEIPPRAFHGDHYDLPMHIRAIAINLGAQVVTSRELVTHLVSSGLRMSAAQRRAYKNADAVDQGSGRPAIDRGQ
;
A
#
# COMPACT_ATOMS: atom_id res chain seq x y z
N MET A 1 11.17 11.49 -5.38
CA MET A 1 10.79 10.53 -4.34
C MET A 1 9.60 11.09 -3.58
N ALA A 2 8.46 10.48 -3.77
CA ALA A 2 7.25 10.99 -3.15
C ALA A 2 6.26 9.87 -2.86
N ILE A 3 5.48 10.10 -1.82
CA ILE A 3 4.36 9.24 -1.46
C ILE A 3 3.08 9.94 -1.88
N PHE A 4 2.18 9.19 -2.49
CA PHE A 4 0.91 9.71 -2.98
C PHE A 4 -0.24 8.95 -2.38
N VAL A 5 -1.32 9.67 -2.07
CA VAL A 5 -2.57 9.06 -1.66
C VAL A 5 -3.68 9.59 -2.57
N ASP A 6 -4.65 8.74 -2.88
CA ASP A 6 -5.79 9.18 -3.67
C ASP A 6 -6.98 9.50 -2.76
N GLU A 7 -8.12 9.74 -3.38
CA GLU A 7 -9.34 10.05 -2.65
C GLU A 7 -9.91 8.79 -2.02
N SER A 8 -10.50 8.93 -0.84
CA SER A 8 -11.19 7.81 -0.20
C SER A 8 -12.48 7.55 -0.95
N ARG A 9 -12.58 6.36 -1.57
CA ARG A 9 -13.65 6.11 -2.51
C ARG A 9 -14.52 4.92 -2.19
N TRP A 10 -14.06 4.00 -1.35
CA TRP A 10 -14.88 2.82 -1.10
C TRP A 10 -15.02 2.57 0.39
N TRP A 11 -16.13 1.94 0.74
CA TRP A 11 -16.43 1.58 2.11
C TRP A 11 -16.15 0.11 2.32
N PHE A 12 -15.51 -0.20 3.45
CA PHE A 12 -15.27 -1.58 3.85
C PHE A 12 -15.08 -1.58 5.36
N LYS A 13 -15.84 -2.42 6.05
CA LYS A 13 -15.77 -2.54 7.51
C LYS A 13 -15.95 -1.17 8.18
N ASP A 14 -16.96 -0.43 7.73
CA ASP A 14 -17.37 0.86 8.30
C ASP A 14 -16.35 1.97 8.13
N HIS A 15 -15.38 1.81 7.23
CA HIS A 15 -14.40 2.85 6.95
C HIS A 15 -14.33 3.13 5.46
N GLN A 16 -14.00 4.37 5.15
CA GLN A 16 -13.61 4.70 3.78
C GLN A 16 -12.12 4.47 3.64
N TRP A 17 -11.72 4.01 2.48
CA TRP A 17 -10.35 3.61 2.21
C TRP A 17 -9.81 4.33 1.00
N CYS A 18 -8.49 4.51 0.98
CA CYS A 18 -7.80 5.05 -0.18
C CYS A 18 -6.55 4.20 -0.44
N HIS A 19 -5.88 4.49 -1.55
CA HIS A 19 -4.62 3.84 -1.91
C HIS A 19 -3.45 4.73 -1.55
N MET A 20 -2.31 4.12 -1.23
CA MET A 20 -1.06 4.83 -1.01
C MET A 20 0.04 4.15 -1.80
N VAL A 21 0.81 4.93 -2.53
CA VAL A 21 1.90 4.43 -3.36
C VAL A 21 3.12 5.32 -3.27
N SER A 22 4.26 4.77 -3.69
CA SER A 22 5.48 5.54 -3.91
C SER A 22 5.72 5.65 -5.42
N ASN A 23 6.37 6.70 -5.86
CA ASN A 23 6.84 6.81 -7.24
C ASN A 23 8.33 6.52 -7.37
N HIS A 24 8.94 5.97 -6.33
CA HIS A 24 10.38 5.72 -6.31
C HIS A 24 10.70 4.24 -6.08
N SER A 25 10.20 3.66 -4.99
CA SER A 25 10.53 2.28 -4.65
C SER A 25 9.53 1.73 -3.64
N PHE A 26 9.45 0.41 -3.58
CA PHE A 26 8.66 -0.24 -2.54
C PHE A 26 9.31 -0.03 -1.17
N GLU A 27 10.63 0.08 -1.13
CA GLU A 27 11.32 0.34 0.14
C GLU A 27 10.85 1.67 0.74
N GLU A 28 10.79 2.71 -0.07
CA GLU A 28 10.29 4.01 0.39
C GLU A 28 8.87 3.87 0.92
N LEU A 29 8.03 3.14 0.19
CA LEU A 29 6.64 2.95 0.58
C LEU A 29 6.53 2.22 1.91
N HIS A 30 7.30 1.13 2.06
CA HIS A 30 7.27 0.36 3.31
C HIS A 30 7.77 1.17 4.51
N LEU A 31 8.80 1.97 4.33
CA LEU A 31 9.31 2.81 5.41
C LEU A 31 8.27 3.85 5.83
N PHE A 32 7.57 4.42 4.85
CA PHE A 32 6.52 5.37 5.17
C PHE A 32 5.38 4.70 5.92
N ALA A 33 5.02 3.47 5.50
CA ALA A 33 3.97 2.71 6.17
C ALA A 33 4.33 2.39 7.61
N VAL A 34 5.59 2.08 7.89
CA VAL A 34 6.06 1.86 9.26
C VAL A 34 5.84 3.11 10.09
N THR A 35 6.15 4.28 9.54
CA THR A 35 5.92 5.55 10.23
C THR A 35 4.45 5.74 10.57
N LEU A 36 3.55 5.24 9.73
CA LEU A 36 2.11 5.31 9.97
C LEU A 36 1.60 4.18 10.86
N GLU A 37 2.48 3.28 11.27
CA GLU A 37 2.13 2.10 12.06
C GLU A 37 1.15 1.18 11.35
N ILE A 38 1.31 1.06 10.03
CA ILE A 38 0.46 0.19 9.23
C ILE A 38 1.14 -1.17 9.10
N PRO A 39 0.41 -2.27 9.37
CA PRO A 39 1.03 -3.59 9.31
C PRO A 39 1.36 -3.99 7.87
N PRO A 40 2.40 -4.82 7.69
CA PRO A 40 2.78 -5.28 6.35
C PRO A 40 1.66 -5.99 5.59
N ARG A 41 0.71 -6.60 6.31
CA ARG A 41 -0.39 -7.31 5.64
C ARG A 41 -1.32 -6.36 4.89
N ALA A 42 -1.22 -5.06 5.12
CA ALA A 42 -2.00 -4.07 4.38
C ALA A 42 -1.42 -3.76 3.01
N PHE A 43 -0.27 -4.33 2.69
CA PHE A 43 0.38 -4.16 1.40
C PHE A 43 -0.21 -5.15 0.38
N HIS A 44 -0.62 -4.64 -0.77
CA HIS A 44 -1.30 -5.44 -1.79
C HIS A 44 -0.52 -5.50 -3.09
N GLY A 45 0.80 -5.68 -3.02
CA GLY A 45 1.66 -5.93 -4.17
C GLY A 45 2.32 -4.69 -4.73
N ASP A 46 1.59 -3.60 -4.88
CA ASP A 46 2.17 -2.35 -5.36
C ASP A 46 1.62 -1.13 -4.62
N HIS A 47 0.75 -1.33 -3.63
CA HIS A 47 0.14 -0.23 -2.88
C HIS A 47 -0.30 -0.71 -1.50
N TYR A 48 -0.55 0.25 -0.61
CA TYR A 48 -1.22 0.00 0.66
C TYR A 48 -2.64 0.57 0.59
N ASP A 49 -3.56 -0.08 1.30
CA ASP A 49 -4.88 0.48 1.54
C ASP A 49 -4.86 1.18 2.88
N LEU A 50 -5.33 2.41 2.94
CA LEU A 50 -5.37 3.20 4.17
C LEU A 50 -6.80 3.58 4.52
N PRO A 51 -7.20 3.42 5.79
CA PRO A 51 -8.46 4.02 6.22
C PRO A 51 -8.32 5.54 6.31
N MET A 52 -9.45 6.23 6.27
CA MET A 52 -9.45 7.69 6.16
C MET A 52 -8.67 8.38 7.26
N HIS A 53 -8.75 7.87 8.50
CA HIS A 53 -8.05 8.55 9.60
C HIS A 53 -6.52 8.43 9.46
N ILE A 54 -6.03 7.34 8.89
CA ILE A 54 -4.60 7.19 8.63
C ILE A 54 -4.19 8.04 7.44
N ARG A 55 -5.09 8.16 6.44
CA ARG A 55 -4.83 9.03 5.28
C ARG A 55 -4.53 10.46 5.73
N ALA A 56 -5.28 10.97 6.69
CA ALA A 56 -5.06 12.32 7.20
C ALA A 56 -3.66 12.47 7.81
N ILE A 57 -3.22 11.45 8.55
CA ILE A 57 -1.88 11.45 9.14
C ILE A 57 -0.83 11.42 8.04
N ALA A 58 -1.05 10.57 7.01
CA ALA A 58 -0.11 10.47 5.89
C ALA A 58 0.07 11.82 5.20
N ILE A 59 -1.03 12.54 4.99
CA ILE A 59 -0.96 13.86 4.36
C ILE A 59 -0.15 14.82 5.22
N ASN A 60 -0.37 14.79 6.52
CA ASN A 60 0.39 15.65 7.43
C ASN A 60 1.89 15.33 7.40
N LEU A 61 2.25 14.09 7.11
CA LEU A 61 3.65 13.67 7.04
C LEU A 61 4.25 13.87 5.65
N GLY A 62 3.50 14.44 4.73
CA GLY A 62 4.05 14.82 3.43
C GLY A 62 3.51 14.06 2.24
N ALA A 63 2.60 13.12 2.43
CA ALA A 63 1.99 12.43 1.29
C ALA A 63 1.19 13.45 0.46
N GLN A 64 1.27 13.32 -0.85
CA GLN A 64 0.62 14.24 -1.76
C GLN A 64 -0.71 13.64 -2.22
N VAL A 65 -1.75 14.48 -2.24
CA VAL A 65 -3.08 14.05 -2.65
C VAL A 65 -3.19 14.15 -4.16
N VAL A 66 -3.59 13.06 -4.79
CA VAL A 66 -3.79 13.00 -6.25
C VAL A 66 -5.11 12.28 -6.51
N THR A 67 -5.56 12.33 -7.75
CA THR A 67 -6.70 11.52 -8.17
C THR A 67 -6.27 10.06 -8.28
N SER A 68 -7.24 9.16 -8.28
CA SER A 68 -6.93 7.73 -8.45
C SER A 68 -6.25 7.47 -9.78
N ARG A 69 -6.63 8.20 -10.83
CA ARG A 69 -5.99 8.07 -12.14
C ARG A 69 -4.54 8.52 -12.08
N GLU A 70 -4.28 9.66 -11.44
CA GLU A 70 -2.92 10.16 -11.31
C GLU A 70 -2.05 9.21 -10.52
N LEU A 71 -2.62 8.61 -9.48
CA LEU A 71 -1.89 7.65 -8.66
C LEU A 71 -1.43 6.47 -9.51
N VAL A 72 -2.31 5.92 -10.34
CA VAL A 72 -1.95 4.82 -11.23
C VAL A 72 -0.88 5.28 -12.23
N THR A 73 -0.99 6.51 -12.73
CA THR A 73 0.02 7.06 -13.64
C THR A 73 1.39 7.10 -12.97
N HIS A 74 1.46 7.51 -11.73
CA HIS A 74 2.73 7.51 -10.99
C HIS A 74 3.28 6.10 -10.83
N LEU A 75 2.43 5.12 -10.54
CA LEU A 75 2.87 3.74 -10.42
C LEU A 75 3.43 3.23 -11.75
N VAL A 76 2.74 3.48 -12.84
CA VAL A 76 3.18 3.02 -14.15
C VAL A 76 4.50 3.70 -14.54
N SER A 77 4.58 5.02 -14.37
CA SER A 77 5.77 5.78 -14.76
C SER A 77 7.00 5.36 -13.96
N SER A 78 6.82 4.98 -12.72
CA SER A 78 7.95 4.57 -11.86
C SER A 78 8.38 3.12 -12.11
N GLY A 79 7.58 2.36 -12.84
CA GLY A 79 7.86 0.94 -13.07
C GLY A 79 7.40 0.04 -11.94
N LEU A 80 6.67 0.57 -10.96
CA LEU A 80 6.27 -0.22 -9.79
C LEU A 80 4.90 -0.87 -9.93
N ARG A 81 4.16 -0.53 -10.99
CA ARG A 81 2.82 -1.07 -11.19
C ARG A 81 2.88 -2.57 -11.45
N MET A 82 2.11 -3.33 -10.72
CA MET A 82 1.98 -4.76 -10.92
C MET A 82 0.70 -5.07 -11.67
N SER A 83 0.74 -6.11 -12.52
CA SER A 83 -0.46 -6.61 -13.17
C SER A 83 -1.37 -7.28 -12.14
N ALA A 84 -2.63 -7.50 -12.51
CA ALA A 84 -3.55 -8.20 -11.61
C ALA A 84 -3.03 -9.60 -11.28
N ALA A 85 -2.41 -10.29 -12.25
CA ALA A 85 -1.85 -11.62 -12.03
C ALA A 85 -0.69 -11.57 -11.04
N GLN A 86 0.18 -10.56 -11.15
CA GLN A 86 1.30 -10.41 -10.23
C GLN A 86 0.81 -10.13 -8.82
N ARG A 87 -0.21 -9.29 -8.68
CA ARG A 87 -0.78 -8.99 -7.36
C ARG A 87 -1.42 -10.22 -6.74
N ARG A 88 -2.12 -11.03 -7.55
CA ARG A 88 -2.71 -12.27 -7.05
C ARG A 88 -1.65 -13.24 -6.57
N ALA A 89 -0.57 -13.37 -7.34
CA ALA A 89 0.53 -14.25 -6.97
C ALA A 89 1.16 -13.81 -5.64
N TYR A 90 1.33 -12.51 -5.46
CA TYR A 90 1.86 -11.98 -4.21
C TYR A 90 0.94 -12.32 -3.04
N LYS A 91 -0.37 -12.10 -3.19
CA LYS A 91 -1.32 -12.39 -2.11
C LYS A 91 -1.37 -13.88 -1.81
N ASN A 92 -1.33 -14.72 -2.83
CA ASN A 92 -1.36 -16.17 -2.63
C ASN A 92 -0.11 -16.65 -1.89
N ALA A 93 1.05 -16.13 -2.23
CA ALA A 93 2.29 -16.48 -1.55
C ALA A 93 2.25 -16.05 -0.10
N ASP A 94 1.74 -14.85 0.17
CA ASP A 94 1.61 -14.34 1.53
C ASP A 94 0.63 -15.20 2.34
N ALA A 95 -0.48 -15.57 1.72
CA ALA A 95 -1.48 -16.40 2.38
C ALA A 95 -0.92 -17.79 2.70
N VAL A 96 -0.15 -18.37 1.78
CA VAL A 96 0.49 -19.67 2.01
C VAL A 96 1.46 -19.60 3.16
N ASP A 97 2.29 -18.55 3.21
CA ASP A 97 3.22 -18.37 4.31
C ASP A 97 2.49 -18.31 5.64
N GLN A 98 1.41 -17.56 5.70
CA GLN A 98 0.62 -17.44 6.92
C GLN A 98 -0.06 -18.75 7.25
N GLY A 99 -0.56 -19.44 6.22
CA GLY A 99 -1.24 -20.70 6.39
C GLY A 99 -0.33 -21.83 6.82
N SER A 100 0.96 -21.73 6.54
CA SER A 100 1.90 -22.76 6.92
C SER A 100 2.27 -22.71 8.40
N GLY A 101 1.85 -21.67 9.11
CA GLY A 101 2.15 -21.53 10.51
C GLY A 101 3.56 -21.06 10.82
N ARG A 102 4.28 -20.64 9.82
CA ARG A 102 5.62 -20.12 10.04
C ARG A 102 5.54 -18.82 10.83
N PRO A 103 6.55 -18.59 11.67
CA PRO A 103 6.60 -17.30 12.33
C PRO A 103 6.65 -16.21 11.27
N ALA A 104 5.94 -15.22 11.54
CA ALA A 104 5.94 -14.17 10.57
C ALA A 104 7.23 -13.40 10.58
N ILE A 105 8.06 -14.04 10.91
CA ILE A 105 9.16 -13.61 10.95
C ILE A 105 9.88 -13.24 10.17
N ASP A 106 9.82 -13.77 10.02
CA ASP A 106 10.43 -13.61 9.38
C ASP A 106 10.19 -12.97 8.39
N ARG A 107 9.75 -12.71 8.15
CA ARG A 107 9.54 -12.11 7.21
C ARG A 107 9.27 -10.97 7.34
N GLY A 108 9.70 -10.72 7.53
CA GLY A 108 9.43 -9.96 7.67
C GLY A 108 9.06 -9.46 7.90
N GLN A 109 9.06 -9.74 8.26
CA GLN A 109 8.58 -9.64 8.49
C GLN A 109 8.63 -9.24 8.71
#